data_5c299bd8e4ed0fc5314906b0e44991e9
#
_entry.id   5c299bd8e4ed0fc5314906b0e44991e9
#
_cell.length_a   1.000
_cell.length_b   1.000
_cell.length_c   1.000
_cell.angle_alpha   90.00
_cell.angle_beta   90.00
_cell.angle_gamma   90.00
#
_symmetry.space_group_name_H-M   'P 1'
#
loop_
_entity.id
_entity.type
_entity.pdbx_description
1 polymer ?
#
loop_
_entity_poly.entity_id
_entity_poly.type
_entity_poly.pdbx_seq_one_letter_code
_entity_poly.pdbx_strand_id
1 'polypeptide(L)'
;AIPFLNQVRTRAGLEGYPNTMSQTETRDAIVLERRLELSFEGVRWFDLVRTGKAYEVMKDKGMAPYMTVFPIPLSQVQIINDPTIFPQNPGYD
;
A
#
# COMPACT_ATOMS: atom_id res chain seq x y z
N ALA A 1 9.62 -10.88 15.02
CA ALA A 1 8.46 -10.03 14.66
C ALA A 1 7.23 -10.36 15.51
N ILE A 2 6.88 -11.65 15.67
CA ILE A 2 5.66 -12.11 16.37
C ILE A 2 5.49 -11.53 17.78
N PRO A 3 6.50 -11.48 18.67
CA PRO A 3 6.33 -10.90 20.00
C PRO A 3 5.88 -9.43 19.97
N PHE A 4 6.36 -8.62 19.04
CA PHE A 4 5.96 -7.22 18.87
C PHE A 4 4.54 -7.11 18.33
N LEU A 5 4.20 -7.95 17.35
CA LEU A 5 2.83 -8.03 16.82
C LEU A 5 1.83 -8.40 17.93
N ASN A 6 2.20 -9.34 18.78
CA ASN A 6 1.37 -9.78 19.90
C ASN A 6 1.18 -8.71 20.98
N GLN A 7 2.11 -7.77 21.15
CA GLN A 7 1.91 -6.62 22.05
C GLN A 7 0.73 -5.75 21.58
N VAL A 8 0.62 -5.48 20.29
CA VAL A 8 -0.51 -4.73 19.72
C VAL A 8 -1.82 -5.48 19.93
N ARG A 9 -1.84 -6.76 19.62
CA ARG A 9 -3.03 -7.61 19.77
C ARG A 9 -3.50 -7.73 21.23
N THR A 10 -2.57 -7.97 22.13
CA THR A 10 -2.88 -8.08 23.58
C THR A 10 -3.44 -6.77 24.13
N ARG A 11 -2.88 -5.63 23.72
CA ARG A 11 -3.42 -4.32 24.08
C ARG A 11 -4.86 -4.15 23.61
N ALA A 12 -5.19 -4.66 22.41
CA ALA A 12 -6.54 -4.63 21.84
C ALA A 12 -7.48 -5.71 22.42
N GLY A 13 -7.02 -6.53 23.36
CA GLY A 13 -7.81 -7.62 23.95
C GLY A 13 -7.94 -8.86 23.05
N LEU A 14 -7.05 -9.01 22.06
CA LEU A 14 -7.05 -10.12 21.12
C LEU A 14 -5.99 -11.17 21.50
N GLU A 15 -6.26 -12.42 21.15
CA GLU A 15 -5.26 -13.49 21.27
C GLU A 15 -4.04 -13.22 20.38
N GLY A 16 -2.86 -13.54 20.91
CA GLY A 16 -1.61 -13.46 20.14
C GLY A 16 -1.48 -14.59 19.11
N TYR A 17 -0.69 -14.35 18.07
CA TYR A 17 -0.29 -15.36 17.11
C TYR A 17 0.77 -16.31 17.69
N PRO A 18 0.76 -17.59 17.28
CA PRO A 18 1.78 -18.56 17.71
C PRO A 18 3.15 -18.23 17.12
N ASN A 19 4.21 -18.49 17.87
CA ASN A 19 5.60 -18.26 17.41
C ASN A 19 6.07 -19.21 16.30
N THR A 20 5.23 -20.18 15.91
CA THR A 20 5.53 -21.20 14.89
C THR A 20 5.15 -20.77 13.46
N MET A 21 4.63 -19.56 13.27
CA MET A 21 4.25 -19.05 11.95
C MET A 21 5.47 -18.91 11.03
N SER A 22 5.28 -19.28 9.76
CA SER A 22 6.27 -19.04 8.70
C SER A 22 6.50 -17.54 8.46
N GLN A 23 7.54 -17.22 7.71
CA GLN A 23 7.84 -15.83 7.35
C GLN A 23 6.68 -15.19 6.55
N THR A 24 6.10 -15.93 5.61
CA THR A 24 4.98 -15.44 4.79
C THR A 24 3.74 -15.19 5.64
N GLU A 25 3.34 -16.15 6.46
CA GLU A 25 2.22 -16.01 7.38
C GLU A 25 2.41 -14.83 8.34
N THR A 26 3.63 -14.66 8.85
CA THR A 26 3.96 -13.53 9.72
C THR A 26 3.84 -12.18 8.98
N ARG A 27 4.28 -12.11 7.73
CA ARG A 27 4.12 -10.88 6.91
C ARG A 27 2.65 -10.56 6.66
N ASP A 28 1.86 -11.57 6.31
CA ASP A 28 0.43 -11.40 6.06
C ASP A 28 -0.32 -10.98 7.33
N ALA A 29 0.05 -11.55 8.49
CA ALA A 29 -0.48 -11.15 9.78
C ALA A 29 -0.13 -9.69 10.12
N ILE A 30 1.09 -9.25 9.86
CA ILE A 30 1.51 -7.85 10.07
C ILE A 30 0.71 -6.90 9.15
N VAL A 31 0.54 -7.26 7.89
CA VAL A 31 -0.25 -6.45 6.94
C VAL A 31 -1.71 -6.32 7.39
N LEU A 32 -2.29 -7.43 7.86
CA LEU A 32 -3.66 -7.42 8.37
C LEU A 32 -3.77 -6.56 9.64
N GLU A 33 -2.85 -6.73 10.60
CA GLU A 33 -2.86 -5.96 11.85
C GLU A 33 -2.68 -4.46 11.59
N ARG A 34 -1.77 -4.09 10.68
CA ARG A 34 -1.62 -2.68 10.28
C ARG A 34 -2.90 -2.13 9.66
N ARG A 35 -3.58 -2.91 8.82
CA ARG A 35 -4.86 -2.50 8.22
C ARG A 35 -5.93 -2.22 9.26
N LEU A 36 -6.01 -3.04 10.29
CA LEU A 36 -7.02 -2.92 11.35
C LEU A 36 -6.65 -1.81 12.34
N GLU A 37 -5.42 -1.80 12.85
CA GLU A 37 -4.94 -0.84 13.84
C GLU A 37 -4.90 0.59 13.30
N LEU A 38 -4.47 0.77 12.04
CA LEU A 38 -4.30 2.08 11.41
C LEU A 38 -5.47 2.44 10.48
N SER A 39 -6.64 1.83 10.67
CA SER A 39 -7.85 2.16 9.92
C SER A 39 -8.20 3.64 10.08
N PHE A 40 -8.55 4.29 8.96
CA PHE A 40 -8.88 5.73 8.88
C PHE A 40 -7.72 6.70 9.17
N GLU A 41 -6.49 6.22 9.32
CA GLU A 41 -5.31 7.08 9.49
C GLU A 41 -4.59 7.43 8.18
N GLY A 42 -5.12 7.01 7.04
CA GLY A 42 -4.62 7.39 5.71
C GLY A 42 -3.37 6.66 5.23
N VAL A 43 -2.93 5.60 5.91
CA VAL A 43 -1.68 4.90 5.57
C VAL A 43 -1.88 3.69 4.65
N ARG A 44 -3.11 3.21 4.47
CA ARG A 44 -3.39 1.95 3.76
C ARG A 44 -2.90 1.95 2.33
N TRP A 45 -3.13 3.01 1.58
CA TRP A 45 -2.68 3.14 0.19
C TRP A 45 -1.16 3.03 0.08
N PHE A 46 -0.44 3.76 0.90
CA PHE A 46 1.03 3.72 0.92
C PHE A 46 1.57 2.33 1.29
N ASP A 47 0.93 1.64 2.23
CA ASP A 47 1.29 0.26 2.57
C ASP A 47 1.07 -0.69 1.39
N LEU A 48 -0.03 -0.56 0.66
CA LEU A 48 -0.32 -1.38 -0.53
C LEU A 48 0.69 -1.14 -1.65
N VAL A 49 1.02 0.11 -1.93
CA VAL A 49 2.01 0.47 -2.97
C VAL A 49 3.40 -0.02 -2.56
N ARG A 50 3.82 0.26 -1.35
CA ARG A 50 5.14 -0.13 -0.81
C ARG A 50 5.36 -1.64 -0.82
N THR A 51 4.33 -2.43 -0.53
CA THR A 51 4.41 -3.90 -0.50
C THR A 51 4.11 -4.57 -1.85
N GLY A 52 3.83 -3.78 -2.90
CA GLY A 52 3.49 -4.29 -4.23
C GLY A 52 2.12 -4.95 -4.34
N LYS A 53 1.23 -4.74 -3.36
CA LYS A 53 -0.10 -5.36 -3.29
C LYS A 53 -1.23 -4.48 -3.85
N ALA A 54 -0.95 -3.24 -4.22
CA ALA A 54 -1.97 -2.27 -4.60
C ALA A 54 -2.85 -2.77 -5.77
N TYR A 55 -2.25 -3.21 -6.87
CA TYR A 55 -3.00 -3.71 -8.01
C TYR A 55 -3.85 -4.94 -7.67
N GLU A 56 -3.27 -5.93 -7.00
CA GLU A 56 -3.95 -7.17 -6.63
C GLU A 56 -5.20 -6.91 -5.79
N VAL A 57 -5.11 -6.00 -4.83
CA VAL A 57 -6.21 -5.64 -3.93
C VAL A 57 -7.26 -4.77 -4.61
N MET A 58 -6.85 -3.89 -5.53
CA MET A 58 -7.71 -2.84 -6.09
C MET A 58 -8.18 -3.10 -7.54
N LYS A 59 -7.69 -4.14 -8.21
CA LYS A 59 -8.06 -4.46 -9.60
C LYS A 59 -9.57 -4.58 -9.82
N ASP A 60 -10.28 -5.19 -8.88
CA ASP A 60 -11.73 -5.36 -8.94
C ASP A 60 -12.51 -4.04 -8.69
N LYS A 61 -11.79 -2.98 -8.30
CA LYS A 61 -12.31 -1.62 -8.13
C LYS A 61 -11.95 -0.70 -9.31
N GLY A 62 -11.45 -1.28 -10.40
CA GLY A 62 -11.11 -0.53 -11.62
C GLY A 62 -9.69 0.01 -11.67
N MET A 63 -8.81 -0.41 -10.78
CA MET A 63 -7.41 0.00 -10.82
C MET A 63 -6.67 -0.69 -11.98
N ALA A 64 -5.92 0.09 -12.76
CA ALA A 64 -4.94 -0.43 -13.71
C ALA A 64 -3.52 -0.47 -13.10
N PRO A 65 -2.61 -1.30 -13.62
CA PRO A 65 -1.26 -1.47 -13.04
C PRO A 65 -0.45 -0.18 -12.92
N TYR A 66 -0.60 0.76 -13.86
CA TYR A 66 0.13 2.03 -13.85
C TYR A 66 -0.35 3.01 -12.77
N MET A 67 -1.52 2.82 -12.20
CA MET A 67 -2.15 3.72 -11.22
C MET A 67 -1.48 3.70 -9.84
N THR A 68 -0.36 2.99 -9.68
CA THR A 68 0.48 3.08 -8.48
C THR A 68 1.23 4.40 -8.39
N VAL A 69 1.33 5.13 -9.50
CA VAL A 69 1.90 6.49 -9.60
C VAL A 69 0.78 7.42 -10.03
N PHE A 70 0.74 8.62 -9.47
CA PHE A 70 -0.23 9.64 -9.89
C PHE A 70 0.19 10.32 -11.18
N PRO A 71 -0.78 10.87 -11.97
CA PRO A 71 -0.44 11.71 -13.11
C PRO A 71 0.26 13.00 -12.64
N ILE A 72 1.18 13.48 -13.46
CA ILE A 72 1.72 14.82 -13.25
C ILE A 72 0.62 15.84 -13.58
N PRO A 73 0.38 16.85 -12.74
CA PRO A 73 -0.63 17.86 -13.00
C PRO A 73 -0.46 18.49 -14.39
N LEU A 74 -1.55 18.58 -15.15
CA LEU A 74 -1.53 19.09 -16.53
C LEU A 74 -0.88 20.49 -16.62
N SER A 75 -1.11 21.34 -15.62
CA SER A 75 -0.50 22.66 -15.55
C SER A 75 1.04 22.62 -15.57
N GLN A 76 1.64 21.61 -14.94
CA GLN A 76 3.09 21.45 -14.92
C GLN A 76 3.63 20.94 -16.26
N VAL A 77 2.92 20.00 -16.88
CA VAL A 77 3.25 19.48 -18.22
C VAL A 77 3.18 20.61 -19.26
N GLN A 78 2.17 21.47 -19.16
CA GLN A 78 1.97 22.60 -20.08
C GLN A 78 3.02 23.71 -19.94
N ILE A 79 3.59 23.92 -18.74
CA ILE A 79 4.65 24.93 -18.54
C ILE A 79 5.90 24.58 -19.36
N ILE A 80 6.30 23.31 -19.36
CA ILE A 80 7.48 22.86 -20.10
C ILE A 80 7.13 22.62 -21.56
N ASN A 81 5.94 22.08 -21.83
CA ASN A 81 5.37 21.82 -23.16
C ASN A 81 6.34 21.08 -24.13
N ASP A 82 7.16 20.22 -23.56
CA ASP A 82 8.08 19.36 -24.32
C ASP A 82 8.08 17.95 -23.73
N PRO A 83 7.36 16.99 -24.34
CA PRO A 83 7.24 15.62 -23.83
C PRO A 83 8.56 14.83 -23.89
N THR A 84 9.58 15.32 -24.59
CA THR A 84 10.90 14.68 -24.62
C THR A 84 11.72 15.01 -23.38
N ILE A 85 11.47 16.17 -22.79
CA ILE A 85 12.15 16.65 -21.56
C ILE A 85 11.33 16.32 -20.32
N PHE A 86 9.99 16.48 -20.41
CA PHE A 86 9.10 16.30 -19.27
C PHE A 86 7.83 15.53 -19.70
N PRO A 87 7.94 14.20 -19.89
CA PRO A 87 6.82 13.37 -20.27
C PRO A 87 5.84 13.17 -19.12
N GLN A 88 4.58 12.94 -19.43
CA GLN A 88 3.60 12.45 -18.48
C GLN A 88 3.97 11.04 -17.99
N ASN A 89 3.53 10.66 -16.81
CA ASN A 89 3.67 9.29 -16.31
C ASN A 89 2.92 8.31 -17.24
N PRO A 90 3.50 7.14 -17.52
CA PRO A 90 2.89 6.16 -18.42
C PRO A 90 1.46 5.81 -18.04
N GLY A 91 0.57 5.74 -19.05
CA GLY A 91 -0.84 5.40 -18.85
C GLY A 91 -1.78 6.59 -18.63
N TYR A 92 -1.26 7.81 -18.56
CA TYR A 92 -2.02 9.05 -18.36
C TYR A 92 -1.96 10.00 -19.55
N ASP A 93 -1.72 9.46 -20.73
CA ASP A 93 -1.63 10.23 -21.97
C ASP A 93 -2.99 10.82 -22.41
#